data_f959278df7741a2abaee24046d6dd305
#
_entry.id   f959278df7741a2abaee24046d6dd305
#
_cell.length_a   1.000
_cell.length_b   1.000
_cell.length_c   1.000
_cell.angle_alpha   90.00
_cell.angle_beta   90.00
_cell.angle_gamma   90.00
#
_symmetry.space_group_name_H-M   'P 1'
#
loop_
_entity.id
_entity.type
_entity.pdbx_description
1 polymer ?
#
loop_
_entity_poly.entity_id
_entity_poly.type
_entity_poly.pdbx_seq_one_letter_code
_entity_poly.pdbx_strand_id
1 'polypeptide(L)'
;MSNVSFHAIIPARMASTRLPEKPLKLIAGVPMVVRVADRAQMAGAQDVVVATDDSRIVAACAQHRVKALLTNANHPTGTDRLSEAVTILGLEDDDIVVNVQGDEPLIPPEVVREVAELLAKHPDCQMATAAHEIHDIEEFMNPNVVKVVLDHEGKAITFSRAPIPWPRDAFREDQTKLPEGLHPLRHIGLYAYRVKFLKQFPHWEQAPIEKFESLEQLRALWFGVKIAVTVLPGALPAGVDTQEDLERACEAYEKGLSSQ
;
A
#
# COMPACT_ATOMS: atom_id res chain seq x y z
N MET A 1 -0.73 -16.02 20.31
CA MET A 1 -0.58 -15.37 18.99
C MET A 1 0.90 -15.07 18.82
N SER A 2 1.57 -15.62 17.82
CA SER A 2 2.98 -15.32 17.55
C SER A 2 3.06 -13.84 17.15
N ASN A 3 3.81 -13.06 17.92
CA ASN A 3 4.00 -11.65 17.64
C ASN A 3 4.98 -11.56 16.45
N VAL A 4 4.45 -11.36 15.24
CA VAL A 4 5.28 -11.19 14.03
C VAL A 4 6.03 -9.87 14.17
N SER A 5 7.36 -9.92 14.08
CA SER A 5 8.20 -8.73 14.02
C SER A 5 8.20 -8.19 12.60
N PHE A 6 7.95 -6.90 12.42
CA PHE A 6 8.03 -6.21 11.14
C PHE A 6 8.42 -4.75 11.32
N HIS A 7 8.98 -4.15 10.29
CA HIS A 7 9.30 -2.74 10.20
C HIS A 7 8.26 -2.05 9.29
N ALA A 8 7.90 -0.81 9.60
CA ALA A 8 7.08 0.01 8.72
C ALA A 8 7.94 1.12 8.09
N ILE A 9 7.93 1.21 6.76
CA ILE A 9 8.59 2.30 6.03
C ILE A 9 7.53 3.09 5.28
N ILE A 10 7.56 4.41 5.46
CA ILE A 10 6.61 5.36 4.90
C ILE A 10 7.34 6.20 3.87
N PRO A 11 7.22 5.90 2.55
CA PRO A 11 7.78 6.78 1.53
C PRO A 11 7.01 8.09 1.48
N ALA A 12 7.72 9.21 1.55
CA ALA A 12 7.14 10.53 1.48
C ALA A 12 7.96 11.45 0.58
N ARG A 13 7.32 12.17 -0.33
CA ARG A 13 7.96 13.19 -1.19
C ARG A 13 7.14 14.47 -1.21
N MET A 14 7.86 15.59 -1.31
CA MET A 14 7.19 16.90 -1.38
C MET A 14 6.45 17.13 -2.69
N ALA A 15 6.89 16.51 -3.77
CA ALA A 15 6.27 16.65 -5.09
C ALA A 15 4.87 16.02 -5.11
N SER A 16 3.85 16.86 -4.99
CA SER A 16 2.44 16.49 -5.19
C SER A 16 1.76 17.60 -6.00
N THR A 17 1.14 17.23 -7.11
CA THR A 17 0.51 18.18 -8.04
C THR A 17 -0.90 18.59 -7.58
N ARG A 18 -1.68 17.66 -7.04
CA ARG A 18 -3.06 17.88 -6.61
C ARG A 18 -3.15 18.53 -5.22
N LEU A 19 -2.22 18.23 -4.33
CA LEU A 19 -2.15 18.80 -2.98
C LEU A 19 -0.68 19.15 -2.69
N PRO A 20 -0.23 20.39 -2.98
CA PRO A 20 1.16 20.80 -2.75
C PRO A 20 1.58 20.61 -1.30
N GLU A 21 2.84 20.15 -1.10
CA GLU A 21 3.41 19.84 0.23
C GLU A 21 2.57 18.85 1.05
N LYS A 22 1.92 17.91 0.38
CA LYS A 22 0.99 16.92 0.96
C LYS A 22 1.46 16.30 2.28
N PRO A 23 2.70 15.80 2.42
CA PRO A 23 3.15 15.14 3.67
C PRO A 23 3.15 16.07 4.89
N LEU A 24 3.26 17.39 4.68
CA LEU A 24 3.31 18.39 5.74
C LEU A 24 1.95 19.06 6.02
N LYS A 25 0.91 18.74 5.25
CA LYS A 25 -0.45 19.23 5.55
C LYS A 25 -0.89 18.75 6.92
N LEU A 26 -1.50 19.66 7.68
CA LEU A 26 -1.90 19.35 9.04
C LEU A 26 -3.26 18.66 9.07
N ILE A 27 -3.32 17.56 9.82
CA ILE A 27 -4.56 16.87 10.16
C ILE A 27 -4.73 16.99 11.68
N ALA A 28 -5.73 17.75 12.11
CA ALA A 28 -5.94 18.09 13.52
C ALA A 28 -4.62 18.55 14.20
N GLY A 29 -3.93 19.52 13.58
CA GLY A 29 -2.70 20.13 14.12
C GLY A 29 -1.40 19.33 13.99
N VAL A 30 -1.41 18.12 13.40
CA VAL A 30 -0.25 17.24 13.24
C VAL A 30 0.01 16.97 11.75
N PRO A 31 1.26 17.00 11.25
CA PRO A 31 1.56 16.71 9.86
C PRO A 31 1.04 15.33 9.42
N MET A 32 0.51 15.24 8.19
CA MET A 32 -0.06 14.00 7.65
C MET A 32 0.91 12.81 7.74
N VAL A 33 2.17 13.00 7.38
CA VAL A 33 3.19 11.93 7.45
C VAL A 33 3.39 11.39 8.87
N VAL A 34 3.23 12.25 9.88
CA VAL A 34 3.29 11.86 11.29
C VAL A 34 2.05 11.06 11.67
N ARG A 35 0.86 11.46 11.21
CA ARG A 35 -0.38 10.68 11.42
C ARG A 35 -0.27 9.27 10.84
N VAL A 36 0.31 9.14 9.65
CA VAL A 36 0.59 7.82 9.06
C VAL A 36 1.57 7.03 9.92
N ALA A 37 2.62 7.68 10.44
CA ALA A 37 3.59 7.03 11.33
C ALA A 37 2.94 6.55 12.64
N ASP A 38 2.03 7.34 13.23
CA ASP A 38 1.26 6.95 14.41
C ASP A 38 0.43 5.67 14.13
N ARG A 39 -0.23 5.58 12.96
CA ARG A 39 -1.02 4.38 12.58
C ARG A 39 -0.12 3.16 12.44
N ALA A 40 1.04 3.30 11.79
CA ALA A 40 2.01 2.22 11.67
C ALA A 40 2.58 1.78 13.05
N GLN A 41 2.79 2.72 13.97
CA GLN A 41 3.22 2.41 15.33
C GLN A 41 2.14 1.66 16.11
N MET A 42 0.87 2.07 15.98
CA MET A 42 -0.28 1.38 16.59
C MET A 42 -0.46 -0.04 16.03
N ALA A 43 -0.07 -0.28 14.78
CA ALA A 43 -0.01 -1.63 14.20
C ALA A 43 1.00 -2.55 14.90
N GLY A 44 1.88 -2.01 15.74
CA GLY A 44 2.90 -2.73 16.49
C GLY A 44 4.15 -3.04 15.65
N ALA A 45 4.48 -2.18 14.69
CA ALA A 45 5.76 -2.23 14.00
C ALA A 45 6.91 -2.06 15.01
N GLN A 46 7.98 -2.85 14.85
CA GLN A 46 9.19 -2.76 15.67
C GLN A 46 9.88 -1.42 15.49
N ASP A 47 9.95 -0.94 14.25
CA ASP A 47 10.42 0.38 13.88
C ASP A 47 9.49 0.99 12.85
N VAL A 48 9.28 2.30 12.97
CA VAL A 48 8.56 3.11 11.97
C VAL A 48 9.52 4.18 11.46
N VAL A 49 9.72 4.23 10.15
CA VAL A 49 10.69 5.13 9.52
C VAL A 49 10.06 5.82 8.31
N VAL A 50 10.15 7.14 8.26
CA VAL A 50 9.78 7.92 7.07
C VAL A 50 11.01 8.02 6.15
N ALA A 51 10.86 7.55 4.90
CA ALA A 51 11.90 7.65 3.87
C ALA A 51 11.54 8.78 2.90
N THR A 52 12.34 9.85 2.88
CA THR A 52 12.01 11.07 2.15
C THR A 52 13.23 11.67 1.44
N ASP A 53 12.98 12.49 0.42
CA ASP A 53 13.96 13.28 -0.30
C ASP A 53 14.03 14.76 0.17
N ASP A 54 13.26 15.14 1.20
CA ASP A 54 13.13 16.53 1.62
C ASP A 54 13.44 16.71 3.12
N SER A 55 14.40 17.57 3.42
CA SER A 55 14.82 17.88 4.79
C SER A 55 13.72 18.51 5.66
N ARG A 56 12.72 19.17 5.04
CA ARG A 56 11.57 19.73 5.77
C ARG A 56 10.70 18.62 6.37
N ILE A 57 10.54 17.52 5.63
CA ILE A 57 9.83 16.34 6.15
C ILE A 57 10.62 15.71 7.30
N VAL A 58 11.95 15.58 7.16
CA VAL A 58 12.80 15.09 8.26
C VAL A 58 12.66 15.98 9.50
N ALA A 59 12.71 17.31 9.33
CA ALA A 59 12.54 18.25 10.44
C ALA A 59 11.17 18.12 11.12
N ALA A 60 10.09 17.99 10.34
CA ALA A 60 8.74 17.79 10.87
C ALA A 60 8.62 16.46 11.64
N CYS A 61 9.17 15.37 11.12
CA CYS A 61 9.22 14.09 11.82
C CYS A 61 10.00 14.18 13.14
N ALA A 62 11.15 14.86 13.15
CA ALA A 62 11.96 15.03 14.34
C ALA A 62 11.22 15.78 15.48
N GLN A 63 10.42 16.81 15.14
CA GLN A 63 9.58 17.54 16.10
C GLN A 63 8.55 16.62 16.79
N HIS A 64 8.12 15.57 16.12
CA HIS A 64 7.17 14.59 16.62
C HIS A 64 7.81 13.27 17.07
N ARG A 65 9.15 13.19 17.16
CA ARG A 65 9.92 11.99 17.56
C ARG A 65 9.72 10.78 16.63
N VAL A 66 9.37 11.03 15.38
CA VAL A 66 9.30 10.00 14.34
C VAL A 66 10.66 9.89 13.67
N LYS A 67 11.18 8.66 13.52
CA LYS A 67 12.42 8.43 12.77
C LYS A 67 12.20 8.77 11.30
N ALA A 68 13.14 9.51 10.71
CA ALA A 68 13.13 9.78 9.28
C ALA A 68 14.55 9.70 8.72
N LEU A 69 14.67 9.30 7.46
CA LEU A 69 15.94 9.29 6.76
C LEU A 69 15.81 9.92 5.37
N LEU A 70 16.90 10.61 4.98
CA LEU A 70 17.02 11.15 3.63
C LEU A 70 17.43 10.03 2.67
N THR A 71 16.70 9.96 1.55
CA THR A 71 16.96 9.05 0.44
C THR A 71 17.18 9.86 -0.83
N ASN A 72 17.71 9.23 -1.87
CA ASN A 72 17.95 9.89 -3.15
C ASN A 72 16.64 10.47 -3.72
N ALA A 73 16.71 11.72 -4.18
CA ALA A 73 15.58 12.42 -4.80
C ALA A 73 15.18 11.83 -6.17
N ASN A 74 16.10 11.13 -6.85
CA ASN A 74 15.91 10.64 -8.21
C ASN A 74 15.33 9.23 -8.29
N HIS A 75 14.81 8.68 -7.19
CA HIS A 75 14.14 7.38 -7.25
C HIS A 75 12.91 7.44 -8.15
N PRO A 76 12.81 6.54 -9.14
CA PRO A 76 11.68 6.52 -10.06
C PRO A 76 10.38 6.12 -9.37
N THR A 77 10.45 5.23 -8.35
CA THR A 77 9.29 4.70 -7.65
C THR A 77 9.43 4.73 -6.12
N GLY A 78 8.31 4.46 -5.43
CA GLY A 78 8.30 4.26 -3.99
C GLY A 78 9.10 3.02 -3.58
N THR A 79 9.05 1.94 -4.37
CA THR A 79 9.75 0.68 -4.09
C THR A 79 11.27 0.84 -4.18
N ASP A 80 11.77 1.65 -5.14
CA ASP A 80 13.20 2.00 -5.20
C ASP A 80 13.66 2.75 -3.94
N ARG A 81 12.82 3.67 -3.43
CA ARG A 81 13.07 4.39 -2.18
C ARG A 81 13.10 3.45 -0.98
N LEU A 82 12.19 2.47 -0.93
CA LEU A 82 12.20 1.45 0.12
C LEU A 82 13.48 0.61 0.06
N SER A 83 13.94 0.24 -1.13
CA SER A 83 15.18 -0.52 -1.33
C SER A 83 16.41 0.21 -0.76
N GLU A 84 16.54 1.52 -1.01
CA GLU A 84 17.58 2.33 -0.38
C GLU A 84 17.42 2.39 1.14
N ALA A 85 16.18 2.61 1.61
CA ALA A 85 15.89 2.73 3.03
C ALA A 85 16.26 1.46 3.81
N VAL A 86 15.91 0.26 3.33
CA VAL A 86 16.26 -1.00 4.00
C VAL A 86 17.77 -1.23 4.03
N THR A 87 18.48 -0.76 3.02
CA THR A 87 19.95 -0.81 2.95
C THR A 87 20.60 0.13 3.98
N ILE A 88 20.13 1.38 4.08
CA ILE A 88 20.62 2.35 5.06
C ILE A 88 20.35 1.87 6.50
N LEU A 89 19.17 1.24 6.71
CA LEU A 89 18.79 0.71 8.02
C LEU A 89 19.51 -0.58 8.40
N GLY A 90 20.21 -1.22 7.46
CA GLY A 90 20.93 -2.47 7.69
C GLY A 90 20.01 -3.65 8.00
N LEU A 91 18.81 -3.68 7.42
CA LEU A 91 17.86 -4.76 7.66
C LEU A 91 18.32 -6.07 7.00
N GLU A 92 18.04 -7.18 7.67
CA GLU A 92 18.38 -8.52 7.19
C GLU A 92 17.45 -9.00 6.09
N ASP A 93 17.90 -9.92 5.25
CA ASP A 93 17.18 -10.36 4.05
C ASP A 93 15.80 -10.97 4.33
N ASP A 94 15.62 -11.61 5.46
CA ASP A 94 14.37 -12.27 5.88
C ASP A 94 13.43 -11.34 6.68
N ASP A 95 13.89 -10.14 7.03
CA ASP A 95 13.03 -9.16 7.71
C ASP A 95 11.83 -8.80 6.85
N ILE A 96 10.71 -8.49 7.52
CA ILE A 96 9.47 -8.05 6.88
C ILE A 96 9.36 -6.54 7.01
N VAL A 97 9.13 -5.89 5.87
CA VAL A 97 8.86 -4.46 5.78
C VAL A 97 7.47 -4.22 5.22
N VAL A 98 6.65 -3.47 5.94
CA VAL A 98 5.37 -2.97 5.43
C VAL A 98 5.56 -1.56 4.87
N ASN A 99 5.21 -1.40 3.60
CA ASN A 99 5.13 -0.11 2.93
C ASN A 99 3.77 0.52 3.22
N VAL A 100 3.75 1.48 4.15
CA VAL A 100 2.54 2.26 4.44
C VAL A 100 2.61 3.55 3.64
N GLN A 101 1.63 3.79 2.78
CA GLN A 101 1.63 4.97 1.92
C GLN A 101 1.52 6.26 2.75
N GLY A 102 2.35 7.25 2.41
CA GLY A 102 2.42 8.52 3.16
C GLY A 102 1.19 9.42 3.09
N ASP A 103 0.17 8.99 2.35
CA ASP A 103 -1.12 9.66 2.16
C ASP A 103 -2.31 8.88 2.76
N GLU A 104 -2.05 7.86 3.57
CA GLU A 104 -3.10 7.06 4.24
C GLU A 104 -3.15 7.30 5.76
N PRO A 105 -3.47 8.51 6.23
CA PRO A 105 -3.50 8.83 7.67
C PRO A 105 -4.62 8.10 8.44
N LEU A 106 -5.60 7.56 7.74
CA LEU A 106 -6.75 6.83 8.32
C LEU A 106 -6.62 5.31 8.18
N ILE A 107 -5.48 4.79 7.71
CA ILE A 107 -5.30 3.35 7.55
C ILE A 107 -5.53 2.62 8.87
N PRO A 108 -6.34 1.54 8.92
CA PRO A 108 -6.54 0.77 10.13
C PRO A 108 -5.25 0.03 10.53
N PRO A 109 -4.74 0.20 11.76
CA PRO A 109 -3.51 -0.47 12.21
C PRO A 109 -3.57 -1.99 12.10
N GLU A 110 -4.75 -2.57 12.32
CA GLU A 110 -4.99 -4.01 12.20
C GLU A 110 -4.72 -4.53 10.80
N VAL A 111 -5.05 -3.77 9.76
CA VAL A 111 -4.79 -4.15 8.36
C VAL A 111 -3.29 -4.11 8.05
N VAL A 112 -2.57 -3.11 8.55
CA VAL A 112 -1.11 -3.02 8.43
C VAL A 112 -0.45 -4.25 9.05
N ARG A 113 -0.88 -4.66 10.24
CA ARG A 113 -0.41 -5.87 10.92
C ARG A 113 -0.79 -7.13 10.15
N GLU A 114 -2.03 -7.23 9.66
CA GLU A 114 -2.54 -8.41 8.96
C GLU A 114 -1.72 -8.75 7.72
N VAL A 115 -1.34 -7.74 6.93
CA VAL A 115 -0.49 -7.94 5.73
C VAL A 115 0.92 -8.43 6.10
N ALA A 116 1.50 -7.96 7.22
CA ALA A 116 2.78 -8.46 7.71
C ALA A 116 2.67 -9.92 8.20
N GLU A 117 1.62 -10.23 8.96
CA GLU A 117 1.36 -11.60 9.44
C GLU A 117 1.07 -12.57 8.29
N LEU A 118 0.37 -12.11 7.25
CA LEU A 118 0.13 -12.91 6.05
C LEU A 118 1.45 -13.31 5.40
N LEU A 119 2.37 -12.36 5.19
CA LEU A 119 3.68 -12.66 4.60
C LEU A 119 4.50 -13.62 5.46
N ALA A 120 4.45 -13.46 6.78
CA ALA A 120 5.15 -14.35 7.71
C ALA A 120 4.62 -15.80 7.63
N LYS A 121 3.31 -15.98 7.41
CA LYS A 121 2.66 -17.31 7.26
C LYS A 121 2.96 -17.99 5.91
N HIS A 122 3.39 -17.22 4.90
CA HIS A 122 3.68 -17.72 3.55
C HIS A 122 5.17 -17.60 3.21
N PRO A 123 6.03 -18.55 3.65
CA PRO A 123 7.48 -18.46 3.43
C PRO A 123 7.88 -18.57 1.95
N ASP A 124 7.01 -19.10 1.10
CA ASP A 124 7.19 -19.18 -0.35
C ASP A 124 6.82 -17.88 -1.09
N CYS A 125 6.23 -16.89 -0.39
CA CYS A 125 5.93 -15.57 -0.92
C CYS A 125 6.99 -14.55 -0.55
N GLN A 126 7.29 -13.63 -1.48
CA GLN A 126 8.19 -12.49 -1.22
C GLN A 126 7.42 -11.20 -0.94
N MET A 127 6.14 -11.19 -1.24
CA MET A 127 5.23 -10.07 -1.07
C MET A 127 3.89 -10.55 -0.48
N ALA A 128 3.24 -9.65 0.24
CA ALA A 128 1.83 -9.77 0.59
C ALA A 128 1.12 -8.43 0.39
N THR A 129 -0.16 -8.49 0.11
CA THR A 129 -1.02 -7.31 -0.09
C THR A 129 -2.45 -7.63 0.37
N ALA A 130 -3.36 -6.67 0.20
CA ALA A 130 -4.75 -6.79 0.58
C ALA A 130 -5.69 -6.52 -0.60
N ALA A 131 -6.91 -7.01 -0.50
CA ALA A 131 -8.00 -6.72 -1.42
C ALA A 131 -9.33 -6.69 -0.65
N HIS A 132 -10.37 -6.15 -1.25
CA HIS A 132 -11.75 -6.29 -0.77
C HIS A 132 -12.68 -6.58 -1.95
N GLU A 133 -13.87 -7.10 -1.65
CA GLU A 133 -14.86 -7.41 -2.68
C GLU A 133 -15.46 -6.14 -3.29
N ILE A 134 -15.67 -6.15 -4.60
CA ILE A 134 -16.40 -5.12 -5.36
C ILE A 134 -17.86 -5.55 -5.45
N HIS A 135 -18.77 -4.65 -5.06
CA HIS A 135 -20.21 -4.90 -5.08
C HIS A 135 -20.96 -4.08 -6.14
N ASP A 136 -20.27 -3.19 -6.81
CA ASP A 136 -20.84 -2.27 -7.78
C ASP A 136 -20.23 -2.44 -9.17
N ILE A 137 -21.09 -2.42 -10.20
CA ILE A 137 -20.67 -2.58 -11.60
C ILE A 137 -19.82 -1.39 -12.09
N GLU A 138 -20.14 -0.18 -11.65
CA GLU A 138 -19.38 1.02 -12.04
C GLU A 138 -17.96 0.95 -11.50
N GLU A 139 -17.79 0.50 -10.24
CA GLU A 139 -16.48 0.25 -9.65
C GLU A 139 -15.72 -0.85 -10.40
N PHE A 140 -16.41 -1.96 -10.75
CA PHE A 140 -15.79 -3.07 -11.48
C PHE A 140 -15.29 -2.65 -12.86
N MET A 141 -16.05 -1.82 -13.58
CA MET A 141 -15.71 -1.33 -14.92
C MET A 141 -14.70 -0.17 -14.90
N ASN A 142 -14.46 0.47 -13.75
CA ASN A 142 -13.56 1.62 -13.63
C ASN A 142 -12.09 1.21 -13.79
N PRO A 143 -11.34 1.72 -14.78
CA PRO A 143 -9.93 1.39 -14.99
C PRO A 143 -8.99 1.97 -13.91
N ASN A 144 -9.45 2.92 -13.09
CA ASN A 144 -8.69 3.42 -11.96
C ASN A 144 -8.76 2.48 -10.75
N VAL A 145 -9.73 1.58 -10.72
CA VAL A 145 -9.84 0.49 -9.75
C VAL A 145 -9.07 -0.71 -10.27
N VAL A 146 -8.01 -1.09 -9.58
CA VAL A 146 -7.21 -2.26 -9.94
C VAL A 146 -7.90 -3.52 -9.41
N LYS A 147 -8.17 -4.48 -10.30
CA LYS A 147 -8.71 -5.78 -9.93
C LYS A 147 -7.59 -6.77 -9.71
N VAL A 148 -7.83 -7.75 -8.84
CA VAL A 148 -6.93 -8.89 -8.60
C VAL A 148 -7.70 -10.20 -8.67
N VAL A 149 -7.11 -11.21 -9.31
CA VAL A 149 -7.62 -12.58 -9.35
C VAL A 149 -6.70 -13.46 -8.54
N LEU A 150 -7.28 -14.29 -7.69
CA LEU A 150 -6.54 -15.18 -6.78
C LEU A 150 -6.63 -16.63 -7.23
N ASP A 151 -5.61 -17.40 -6.87
CA ASP A 151 -5.65 -18.85 -6.91
C ASP A 151 -6.38 -19.43 -5.67
N HIS A 152 -6.47 -20.75 -5.60
CA HIS A 152 -7.15 -21.46 -4.50
C HIS A 152 -6.40 -21.36 -3.15
N GLU A 153 -5.13 -20.91 -3.17
CA GLU A 153 -4.31 -20.69 -1.98
C GLU A 153 -4.32 -19.22 -1.51
N GLY A 154 -5.09 -18.35 -2.19
CA GLY A 154 -5.14 -16.92 -1.89
C GLY A 154 -3.93 -16.13 -2.40
N LYS A 155 -3.24 -16.65 -3.42
CA LYS A 155 -2.12 -15.93 -4.07
C LYS A 155 -2.59 -15.26 -5.35
N ALA A 156 -2.03 -14.10 -5.66
CA ALA A 156 -2.39 -13.37 -6.86
C ALA A 156 -1.96 -14.13 -8.13
N ILE A 157 -2.93 -14.39 -9.01
CA ILE A 157 -2.68 -14.86 -10.38
C ILE A 157 -2.27 -13.67 -11.25
N THR A 158 -3.03 -12.58 -11.17
CA THR A 158 -2.74 -11.33 -11.89
C THR A 158 -3.47 -10.15 -11.29
N PHE A 159 -2.99 -8.95 -11.62
CA PHE A 159 -3.63 -7.66 -11.38
C PHE A 159 -3.93 -7.01 -12.73
N SER A 160 -5.05 -6.29 -12.84
CA SER A 160 -5.36 -5.54 -14.07
C SER A 160 -6.29 -4.36 -13.81
N ARG A 161 -6.17 -3.33 -14.64
CA ARG A 161 -7.13 -2.25 -14.74
C ARG A 161 -8.39 -2.65 -15.50
N ALA A 162 -8.31 -3.70 -16.34
CA ALA A 162 -9.45 -4.27 -17.00
C ALA A 162 -10.41 -4.93 -16.00
N PRO A 163 -11.71 -5.05 -16.32
CA PRO A 163 -12.66 -5.81 -15.52
C PRO A 163 -12.37 -7.31 -15.62
N ILE A 164 -11.70 -7.85 -14.62
CA ILE A 164 -11.36 -9.28 -14.50
C ILE A 164 -11.89 -9.86 -13.17
N PRO A 165 -12.36 -11.15 -13.18
CA PRO A 165 -12.57 -12.00 -14.34
C PRO A 165 -13.76 -11.54 -15.20
N TRP A 166 -13.70 -11.70 -16.52
CA TRP A 166 -14.79 -11.33 -17.42
C TRP A 166 -15.91 -12.39 -17.40
N PRO A 167 -17.14 -12.07 -16.95
CA PRO A 167 -18.24 -13.01 -16.87
C PRO A 167 -18.93 -13.17 -18.24
N ARG A 168 -18.28 -13.90 -19.13
CA ARG A 168 -18.55 -13.98 -20.57
C ARG A 168 -20.03 -14.09 -20.93
N ASP A 169 -20.73 -15.06 -20.34
CA ASP A 169 -22.09 -15.37 -20.76
C ASP A 169 -23.11 -14.38 -20.16
N ALA A 170 -22.93 -14.00 -18.89
CA ALA A 170 -23.78 -13.00 -18.24
C ALA A 170 -23.65 -11.61 -18.90
N PHE A 171 -22.45 -11.17 -19.23
CA PHE A 171 -22.23 -9.86 -19.86
C PHE A 171 -22.57 -9.82 -21.36
N ARG A 172 -22.84 -10.95 -21.97
CA ARG A 172 -23.48 -11.00 -23.30
C ARG A 172 -24.93 -10.52 -23.23
N GLU A 173 -25.60 -10.76 -22.11
CA GLU A 173 -27.01 -10.43 -21.91
C GLU A 173 -27.18 -9.06 -21.24
N ASP A 174 -26.44 -8.82 -20.16
CA ASP A 174 -26.57 -7.60 -19.35
C ASP A 174 -25.23 -7.20 -18.72
N GLN A 175 -24.72 -6.00 -19.05
CA GLN A 175 -23.52 -5.42 -18.49
C GLN A 175 -23.79 -4.30 -17.48
N THR A 176 -25.05 -4.11 -17.08
CA THR A 176 -25.43 -3.02 -16.16
C THR A 176 -25.34 -3.39 -14.70
N LYS A 177 -25.09 -4.67 -14.39
CA LYS A 177 -24.95 -5.20 -13.03
C LYS A 177 -23.95 -6.35 -12.96
N LEU A 178 -23.40 -6.58 -11.79
CA LEU A 178 -22.60 -7.77 -11.53
C LEU A 178 -23.52 -9.02 -11.52
N PRO A 179 -23.13 -10.11 -12.19
CA PRO A 179 -23.90 -11.35 -12.12
C PRO A 179 -23.81 -11.97 -10.71
N GLU A 180 -24.85 -12.65 -10.30
CA GLU A 180 -24.90 -13.39 -9.04
C GLU A 180 -23.77 -14.42 -8.97
N GLY A 181 -23.11 -14.50 -7.81
CA GLY A 181 -21.97 -15.39 -7.57
C GLY A 181 -20.62 -14.92 -8.13
N LEU A 182 -20.57 -13.78 -8.81
CA LEU A 182 -19.29 -13.15 -9.15
C LEU A 182 -18.85 -12.23 -7.99
N HIS A 183 -17.67 -12.50 -7.43
CA HIS A 183 -17.06 -11.75 -6.33
C HIS A 183 -15.72 -11.15 -6.79
N PRO A 184 -15.72 -10.11 -7.64
CA PRO A 184 -14.48 -9.50 -8.10
C PRO A 184 -13.81 -8.76 -6.96
N LEU A 185 -12.46 -8.75 -6.97
CA LEU A 185 -11.68 -8.16 -5.90
C LEU A 185 -10.98 -6.89 -6.37
N ARG A 186 -11.10 -5.82 -5.57
CA ARG A 186 -10.32 -4.60 -5.68
C ARG A 186 -9.04 -4.74 -4.88
N HIS A 187 -7.91 -4.55 -5.54
CA HIS A 187 -6.61 -4.50 -4.91
C HIS A 187 -6.45 -3.23 -4.06
N ILE A 188 -5.82 -3.38 -2.90
CA ILE A 188 -5.44 -2.29 -1.99
C ILE A 188 -3.93 -2.12 -2.03
N GLY A 189 -3.44 -0.90 -2.25
CA GLY A 189 -2.02 -0.55 -2.43
C GLY A 189 -1.14 -0.65 -1.17
N LEU A 190 -1.54 -1.44 -0.18
CA LEU A 190 -0.74 -1.75 1.01
C LEU A 190 0.05 -3.04 0.78
N TYR A 191 1.36 -2.99 1.03
CA TYR A 191 2.24 -4.13 0.79
C TYR A 191 3.15 -4.44 1.96
N ALA A 192 3.32 -5.73 2.24
CA ALA A 192 4.47 -6.25 2.98
C ALA A 192 5.46 -6.92 2.01
N TYR A 193 6.73 -6.75 2.28
CA TYR A 193 7.84 -7.28 1.49
C TYR A 193 8.86 -7.98 2.37
N ARG A 194 9.53 -9.03 1.85
CA ARG A 194 10.80 -9.46 2.40
C ARG A 194 11.90 -8.51 1.93
N VAL A 195 12.82 -8.18 2.82
CA VAL A 195 13.92 -7.24 2.52
C VAL A 195 14.76 -7.73 1.34
N LYS A 196 15.01 -9.03 1.23
CA LYS A 196 15.69 -9.62 0.09
C LYS A 196 15.04 -9.27 -1.25
N PHE A 197 13.70 -9.30 -1.32
CA PHE A 197 12.98 -8.87 -2.52
C PHE A 197 13.20 -7.39 -2.82
N LEU A 198 13.05 -6.52 -1.81
CA LEU A 198 13.23 -5.08 -1.97
C LEU A 198 14.63 -4.72 -2.49
N LYS A 199 15.69 -5.41 -2.01
CA LYS A 199 17.06 -5.22 -2.48
C LYS A 199 17.27 -5.65 -3.94
N GLN A 200 16.50 -6.63 -4.44
CA GLN A 200 16.62 -7.17 -5.80
C GLN A 200 15.76 -6.43 -6.84
N PHE A 201 14.58 -6.01 -6.44
CA PHE A 201 13.54 -5.48 -7.33
C PHE A 201 14.00 -4.31 -8.22
N PRO A 202 14.76 -3.30 -7.74
CA PRO A 202 15.24 -2.19 -8.59
C PRO A 202 16.19 -2.61 -9.71
N HIS A 203 16.78 -3.80 -9.62
CA HIS A 203 17.70 -4.32 -10.63
C HIS A 203 16.99 -5.10 -11.75
N TRP A 204 15.70 -5.34 -11.63
CA TRP A 204 14.91 -6.02 -12.65
C TRP A 204 14.43 -5.05 -13.72
N GLU A 205 14.51 -5.50 -14.97
CA GLU A 205 13.94 -4.74 -16.08
C GLU A 205 12.42 -4.63 -15.92
N GLN A 206 11.90 -3.48 -16.30
CA GLN A 206 10.46 -3.24 -16.28
C GLN A 206 9.73 -4.20 -17.23
N ALA A 207 8.76 -4.95 -16.71
CA ALA A 207 8.00 -5.92 -17.49
C ALA A 207 7.13 -5.23 -18.55
N PRO A 208 6.96 -5.82 -19.76
CA PRO A 208 6.10 -5.22 -20.81
C PRO A 208 4.68 -4.95 -20.32
N ILE A 209 4.07 -5.89 -19.59
CA ILE A 209 2.71 -5.75 -19.07
C ILE A 209 2.62 -4.63 -18.00
N GLU A 210 3.66 -4.46 -17.18
CA GLU A 210 3.74 -3.36 -16.22
C GLU A 210 3.66 -1.98 -16.89
N LYS A 211 4.32 -1.83 -18.05
CA LYS A 211 4.35 -0.56 -18.80
C LYS A 211 2.96 -0.14 -19.29
N PHE A 212 2.16 -1.10 -19.77
CA PHE A 212 0.82 -0.83 -20.29
C PHE A 212 -0.20 -0.62 -19.18
N GLU A 213 -0.16 -1.45 -18.16
CA GLU A 213 -1.08 -1.38 -17.02
C GLU A 213 -0.68 -0.28 -16.01
N SER A 214 0.57 0.18 -16.03
CA SER A 214 1.14 1.07 -15.00
C SER A 214 0.93 0.49 -13.59
N LEU A 215 1.26 -0.79 -13.43
CA LEU A 215 1.12 -1.57 -12.21
C LEU A 215 2.45 -2.26 -11.89
N GLU A 216 3.19 -1.70 -10.93
CA GLU A 216 4.55 -2.12 -10.58
C GLU A 216 4.61 -3.59 -10.09
N GLN A 217 3.59 -4.06 -9.37
CA GLN A 217 3.51 -5.43 -8.86
C GLN A 217 3.45 -6.49 -9.97
N LEU A 218 3.09 -6.12 -11.19
CA LEU A 218 3.14 -7.02 -12.34
C LEU A 218 4.57 -7.41 -12.71
N ARG A 219 5.58 -6.58 -12.42
CA ARG A 219 6.99 -6.95 -12.57
C ARG A 219 7.35 -8.12 -11.65
N ALA A 220 6.89 -8.09 -10.39
CA ALA A 220 7.12 -9.19 -9.47
C ALA A 220 6.53 -10.51 -10.00
N LEU A 221 5.27 -10.50 -10.45
CA LEU A 221 4.63 -11.67 -11.06
C LEU A 221 5.36 -12.13 -12.33
N TRP A 222 5.80 -11.20 -13.19
CA TRP A 222 6.55 -11.51 -14.41
C TRP A 222 7.84 -12.29 -14.14
N PHE A 223 8.53 -11.97 -13.03
CA PHE A 223 9.73 -12.69 -12.59
C PHE A 223 9.41 -13.90 -11.68
N GLY A 224 8.15 -14.34 -11.62
CA GLY A 224 7.74 -15.55 -10.89
C GLY A 224 7.63 -15.39 -9.38
N VAL A 225 7.60 -14.16 -8.88
CA VAL A 225 7.37 -13.91 -7.44
C VAL A 225 5.92 -14.17 -7.09
N LYS A 226 5.71 -14.92 -6.01
CA LYS A 226 4.38 -15.14 -5.45
C LYS A 226 4.00 -14.00 -4.51
N ILE A 227 2.76 -13.53 -4.62
CA ILE A 227 2.17 -12.46 -3.82
C ILE A 227 0.96 -13.03 -3.07
N ALA A 228 1.03 -13.12 -1.75
CA ALA A 228 -0.12 -13.51 -0.93
C ALA A 228 -1.10 -12.33 -0.81
N VAL A 229 -2.40 -12.62 -0.81
CA VAL A 229 -3.45 -11.59 -0.73
C VAL A 229 -4.43 -11.93 0.38
N THR A 230 -4.61 -11.01 1.35
CA THR A 230 -5.73 -11.11 2.29
C THR A 230 -6.95 -10.40 1.73
N VAL A 231 -8.14 -11.01 1.92
CA VAL A 231 -9.41 -10.40 1.51
C VAL A 231 -10.08 -9.80 2.74
N LEU A 232 -10.13 -8.48 2.79
CA LEU A 232 -10.72 -7.73 3.90
C LEU A 232 -12.26 -7.74 3.81
N PRO A 233 -12.96 -7.60 4.94
CA PRO A 233 -14.42 -7.61 4.99
C PRO A 233 -15.08 -6.39 4.34
N GLY A 234 -14.31 -5.34 4.00
CA GLY A 234 -14.81 -4.13 3.38
C GLY A 234 -13.73 -3.18 2.91
N ALA A 235 -14.15 -2.08 2.28
CA ALA A 235 -13.27 -1.05 1.78
C ALA A 235 -12.58 -0.28 2.92
N LEU A 236 -11.33 0.10 2.69
CA LEU A 236 -10.58 0.97 3.60
C LEU A 236 -10.98 2.45 3.41
N PRO A 237 -10.78 3.31 4.42
CA PRO A 237 -10.87 4.75 4.23
C PRO A 237 -9.96 5.19 3.08
N ALA A 238 -10.46 6.12 2.27
CA ALA A 238 -9.68 6.64 1.15
C ALA A 238 -8.45 7.42 1.64
N GLY A 239 -7.35 7.30 0.92
CA GLY A 239 -6.17 8.13 1.10
C GLY A 239 -6.46 9.61 0.80
N VAL A 240 -5.54 10.47 1.22
CA VAL A 240 -5.65 11.93 1.04
C VAL A 240 -4.90 12.36 -0.21
N ASP A 241 -5.63 12.74 -1.25
CA ASP A 241 -5.07 13.19 -2.52
C ASP A 241 -5.50 14.61 -2.91
N THR A 242 -6.65 15.05 -2.40
CA THR A 242 -7.26 16.35 -2.69
C THR A 242 -7.48 17.15 -1.39
N GLN A 243 -7.88 18.40 -1.53
CA GLN A 243 -8.23 19.24 -0.39
C GLN A 243 -9.47 18.69 0.35
N GLU A 244 -10.46 18.17 -0.37
CA GLU A 244 -11.65 17.55 0.21
C GLU A 244 -11.30 16.28 1.01
N ASP A 245 -10.35 15.47 0.52
CA ASP A 245 -9.85 14.32 1.27
C ASP A 245 -9.19 14.73 2.59
N LEU A 246 -8.41 15.83 2.55
CA LEU A 246 -7.77 16.38 3.73
C LEU A 246 -8.79 16.81 4.78
N GLU A 247 -9.83 17.51 4.35
CA GLU A 247 -10.91 17.96 5.22
C GLU A 247 -11.64 16.78 5.87
N ARG A 248 -11.97 15.73 5.08
CA ARG A 248 -12.54 14.48 5.62
C ARG A 248 -11.62 13.81 6.64
N ALA A 249 -10.32 13.79 6.38
CA ALA A 249 -9.36 13.24 7.32
C ALA A 249 -9.30 14.07 8.62
N CYS A 250 -9.33 15.39 8.55
CA CYS A 250 -9.38 16.26 9.72
C CYS A 250 -10.64 15.98 10.56
N GLU A 251 -11.82 15.93 9.93
CA GLU A 251 -13.07 15.62 10.62
C GLU A 251 -13.03 14.24 11.32
N ALA A 252 -12.44 13.23 10.66
CA ALA A 252 -12.32 11.92 11.24
C ALA A 252 -11.46 11.92 12.52
N TYR A 253 -10.35 12.64 12.52
CA TYR A 253 -9.51 12.80 13.71
C TYR A 253 -10.20 13.61 14.83
N GLU A 254 -10.93 14.65 14.49
CA GLU A 254 -11.68 15.47 15.46
C GLU A 254 -12.82 14.68 16.12
N LYS A 255 -13.47 13.78 15.38
CA LYS A 255 -14.55 12.90 15.87
C LYS A 255 -14.06 11.71 16.70
N GLY A 256 -12.73 11.58 16.92
CA GLY A 256 -12.17 10.59 17.86
C GLY A 256 -11.72 9.27 17.22
N LEU A 257 -11.50 9.20 15.91
CA LEU A 257 -10.83 8.04 15.27
C LEU A 257 -9.35 7.88 15.67
N SER A 258 -8.84 8.80 16.49
CA SER A 258 -7.47 8.75 17.04
C SER A 258 -7.30 7.79 18.22
N SER A 259 -8.35 7.10 18.68
CA SER A 259 -8.38 6.35 19.94
C SER A 259 -8.84 4.89 19.80
N GLN A 260 -8.91 4.33 18.58
CA GLN A 260 -9.21 2.91 18.38
C GLN A 260 -8.04 2.16 17.81
#